data_9a19aeb2b50ba5aa6b156ae853523d7f
#
_entry.id   9a19aeb2b50ba5aa6b156ae853523d7f
#
_cell.length_a   1.000
_cell.length_b   1.000
_cell.length_c   1.000
_cell.angle_alpha   90.00
_cell.angle_beta   90.00
_cell.angle_gamma   90.00
#
_symmetry.space_group_name_H-M   'P 1'
#
loop_
_entity.id
_entity.type
_entity.pdbx_description
1 polymer ?
#
loop_
_entity_poly.entity_id
_entity_poly.type
_entity_poly.pdbx_seq_one_letter_code
_entity_poly.pdbx_strand_id
1 'polypeptide(L)'
;MIAAWFTAMQSRLERELDSSSQEGVEISPCIWKSIEKGIDPTQRKPQAIAEIIIREIKDPQGSYFVLKNNLAKTYMRLSPDEYRLFEKMDGKCGLDDLVFEHFTATNNFAPKLVANLVEQLYQHNMLTETPLAVWRQIDQVIQKRSWTYRLSAPARTFLTRKLSITRLDRFITWFYRKIGWAFFSLPVKVLFVVISLIGVILYSQLVSDPRYAFLEDEIVAGLALLWLAAIFQLFIHEFGHALTVKHYGREVPRGGVMLFFGMPAAFVETTDIWLEPRRARLAVTWNGPYTGLILGGAAAILIYFFPFATWNSLLFKMAGIAYFMVFINVNPLLKLDGYYLLSDLLNIPSLRERSFAFVRNQLIGKLLQLKRFTRFELIYTAFGLLSMGWTVYAVYLISFFWQTRLRTSLQALFGEGYSIVARILGLMIVLGIASLVVLVLLGI
;
A
#
# COMPACT_ATOMS: atom_id res chain seq x y z
N MET A 1 -19.48 19.09 -15.38
CA MET A 1 -18.88 17.99 -16.15
C MET A 1 -19.87 16.83 -16.35
N ILE A 2 -20.55 16.34 -15.31
CA ILE A 2 -21.57 15.26 -15.41
C ILE A 2 -22.77 15.66 -16.29
N ALA A 3 -23.30 16.87 -16.15
CA ALA A 3 -24.43 17.38 -16.99
C ALA A 3 -24.05 17.48 -18.47
N ALA A 4 -22.86 17.96 -18.81
CA ALA A 4 -22.41 18.05 -20.22
C ALA A 4 -22.17 16.67 -20.84
N TRP A 5 -21.73 15.69 -20.04
CA TRP A 5 -21.58 14.31 -20.47
C TRP A 5 -22.96 13.64 -20.72
N PHE A 6 -23.95 13.92 -19.85
CA PHE A 6 -25.32 13.46 -20.00
C PHE A 6 -25.97 13.99 -21.30
N THR A 7 -25.81 15.27 -21.59
CA THR A 7 -26.35 15.88 -22.82
C THR A 7 -25.67 15.31 -24.07
N ALA A 8 -24.34 15.06 -24.00
CA ALA A 8 -23.62 14.46 -25.13
C ALA A 8 -23.99 12.98 -25.36
N MET A 9 -24.27 12.24 -24.29
CA MET A 9 -24.72 10.85 -24.37
C MET A 9 -26.15 10.74 -24.86
N GLN A 10 -27.04 11.63 -24.42
CA GLN A 10 -28.41 11.71 -24.88
C GLN A 10 -28.50 12.02 -26.39
N SER A 11 -27.71 12.99 -26.87
CA SER A 11 -27.64 13.34 -28.29
C SER A 11 -26.99 12.27 -29.18
N ARG A 12 -26.20 11.38 -28.59
CA ARG A 12 -25.57 10.23 -29.29
C ARG A 12 -26.53 9.05 -29.37
N LEU A 13 -27.28 8.80 -28.31
CA LEU A 13 -28.34 7.79 -28.24
C LEU A 13 -29.53 8.16 -29.15
N GLU A 14 -29.91 9.43 -29.19
CA GLU A 14 -30.96 9.92 -30.12
C GLU A 14 -30.53 9.71 -31.57
N ARG A 15 -29.27 9.95 -31.92
CA ARG A 15 -28.74 9.69 -33.29
C ARG A 15 -28.63 8.19 -33.63
N GLU A 16 -28.31 7.34 -32.68
CA GLU A 16 -28.27 5.88 -32.91
C GLU A 16 -29.68 5.28 -32.96
N LEU A 17 -30.63 5.82 -32.22
CA LEU A 17 -32.04 5.43 -32.27
C LEU A 17 -32.73 5.87 -33.59
N ASP A 18 -32.43 7.07 -34.10
CA ASP A 18 -32.91 7.53 -35.41
C ASP A 18 -32.35 6.67 -36.56
N SER A 19 -31.14 6.14 -36.43
CA SER A 19 -30.56 5.23 -37.42
C SER A 19 -31.09 3.80 -37.34
N SER A 20 -31.63 3.38 -36.18
CA SER A 20 -32.19 2.05 -35.94
C SER A 20 -33.71 1.97 -36.04
N SER A 21 -34.39 3.10 -36.28
CA SER A 21 -35.85 3.17 -36.42
C SER A 21 -36.40 2.52 -37.68
N GLN A 22 -35.56 1.84 -38.48
CA GLN A 22 -36.02 1.00 -39.60
C GLN A 22 -36.34 -0.46 -39.24
N GLU A 23 -36.04 -0.91 -38.00
CA GLU A 23 -36.45 -2.24 -37.50
C GLU A 23 -37.21 -2.09 -36.19
N GLY A 24 -38.53 -2.16 -36.28
CA GLY A 24 -39.54 -1.91 -35.28
C GLY A 24 -39.44 -2.62 -33.95
N VAL A 25 -38.58 -2.14 -33.06
CA VAL A 25 -38.67 -2.43 -31.62
C VAL A 25 -39.01 -1.13 -30.90
N GLU A 26 -40.29 -0.90 -30.63
CA GLU A 26 -40.75 0.15 -29.71
C GLU A 26 -40.25 -0.14 -28.29
N ILE A 27 -39.15 0.49 -27.90
CA ILE A 27 -38.71 0.50 -26.50
C ILE A 27 -39.66 1.42 -25.75
N SER A 28 -40.49 0.83 -24.89
CA SER A 28 -41.50 1.54 -24.12
C SER A 28 -40.91 2.72 -23.32
N PRO A 29 -41.56 3.93 -23.38
CA PRO A 29 -41.15 5.10 -22.58
C PRO A 29 -41.06 4.84 -21.07
N CYS A 30 -41.65 3.75 -20.60
CA CYS A 30 -41.59 3.30 -19.20
C CYS A 30 -40.21 2.79 -18.81
N ILE A 31 -39.42 2.20 -19.71
CA ILE A 31 -38.06 1.70 -19.44
C ILE A 31 -37.11 2.88 -19.22
N TRP A 32 -37.22 3.92 -20.04
CA TRP A 32 -36.37 5.12 -19.88
C TRP A 32 -36.65 5.87 -18.58
N LYS A 33 -37.93 6.02 -18.19
CA LYS A 33 -38.27 6.59 -16.89
C LYS A 33 -37.81 5.74 -15.70
N SER A 34 -37.81 4.42 -15.88
CA SER A 34 -37.27 3.52 -14.83
C SER A 34 -35.76 3.59 -14.75
N ILE A 35 -35.06 3.74 -15.87
CA ILE A 35 -33.60 3.95 -15.94
C ILE A 35 -33.25 5.33 -15.38
N GLU A 36 -33.99 6.39 -15.75
CA GLU A 36 -33.77 7.74 -15.26
C GLU A 36 -33.96 7.84 -13.73
N LYS A 37 -35.01 7.20 -13.19
CA LYS A 37 -35.20 7.05 -11.73
C LYS A 37 -34.08 6.27 -11.04
N GLY A 38 -33.54 5.24 -11.71
CA GLY A 38 -32.42 4.46 -11.17
C GLY A 38 -31.06 5.17 -11.25
N ILE A 39 -30.97 6.22 -12.10
CA ILE A 39 -29.74 6.99 -12.32
C ILE A 39 -29.70 8.25 -11.47
N ASP A 40 -30.84 8.77 -11.00
CA ASP A 40 -30.89 9.93 -10.12
C ASP A 40 -30.18 9.61 -8.77
N PRO A 41 -29.04 10.24 -8.49
CA PRO A 41 -28.30 9.97 -7.25
C PRO A 41 -29.12 10.29 -6.00
N THR A 42 -30.07 11.22 -6.07
CA THR A 42 -30.87 11.68 -4.95
C THR A 42 -31.89 10.63 -4.50
N GLN A 43 -32.40 9.82 -5.43
CA GLN A 43 -33.36 8.75 -5.15
C GLN A 43 -32.72 7.43 -4.70
N ARG A 44 -31.40 7.37 -4.59
CA ARG A 44 -30.72 6.18 -4.11
C ARG A 44 -31.02 5.95 -2.64
N LYS A 45 -31.41 4.74 -2.32
CA LYS A 45 -31.64 4.26 -0.96
C LYS A 45 -30.54 3.26 -0.59
N PRO A 46 -29.41 3.74 -0.06
CA PRO A 46 -28.32 2.84 0.29
C PRO A 46 -28.75 1.87 1.39
N GLN A 47 -28.41 0.59 1.21
CA GLN A 47 -28.70 -0.46 2.16
C GLN A 47 -27.42 -1.17 2.55
N ALA A 48 -27.12 -1.20 3.86
CA ALA A 48 -26.00 -1.93 4.39
C ALA A 48 -26.17 -3.45 4.24
N ILE A 49 -25.08 -4.16 3.97
CA ILE A 49 -25.07 -5.63 3.91
C ILE A 49 -25.17 -6.19 5.34
N ALA A 50 -25.92 -7.25 5.54
CA ALA A 50 -26.14 -7.84 6.85
C ALA A 50 -24.89 -8.44 7.53
N GLU A 51 -23.87 -8.85 6.74
CA GLU A 51 -22.67 -9.54 7.23
C GLU A 51 -21.48 -8.59 7.48
N ILE A 52 -21.73 -7.38 7.98
CA ILE A 52 -20.67 -6.44 8.33
C ILE A 52 -20.31 -6.59 9.81
N ILE A 53 -19.04 -6.84 10.09
CA ILE A 53 -18.50 -6.80 11.45
C ILE A 53 -18.10 -5.35 11.74
N ILE A 54 -18.66 -4.79 12.80
CA ILE A 54 -18.43 -3.41 13.23
C ILE A 54 -17.68 -3.47 14.56
N ARG A 55 -16.62 -2.66 14.67
CA ARG A 55 -15.87 -2.52 15.91
C ARG A 55 -15.56 -1.06 16.20
N GLU A 56 -16.00 -0.60 17.36
CA GLU A 56 -15.58 0.70 17.89
C GLU A 56 -14.17 0.59 18.47
N ILE A 57 -13.29 1.48 18.05
CA ILE A 57 -11.93 1.63 18.58
C ILE A 57 -11.84 2.95 19.32
N LYS A 58 -11.59 2.87 20.62
CA LYS A 58 -11.36 4.06 21.49
C LYS A 58 -9.88 4.37 21.50
N ASP A 59 -9.54 5.57 21.04
CA ASP A 59 -8.18 6.10 21.03
C ASP A 59 -8.13 7.37 21.89
N PRO A 60 -7.01 7.78 22.50
CA PRO A 60 -6.88 9.05 23.22
C PRO A 60 -7.30 10.29 22.44
N GLN A 61 -7.32 10.20 21.11
CA GLN A 61 -7.71 11.30 20.20
C GLN A 61 -9.18 11.25 19.77
N GLY A 62 -9.97 10.28 20.23
CA GLY A 62 -11.38 10.08 19.90
C GLY A 62 -11.68 8.63 19.49
N SER A 63 -12.98 8.31 19.44
CA SER A 63 -13.44 7.01 18.94
C SER A 63 -13.59 7.02 17.41
N TYR A 64 -13.43 5.87 16.79
CA TYR A 64 -13.75 5.63 15.39
C TYR A 64 -14.23 4.20 15.20
N PHE A 65 -14.93 3.96 14.12
CA PHE A 65 -15.49 2.65 13.80
C PHE A 65 -14.72 2.00 12.64
N VAL A 66 -14.46 0.72 12.76
CA VAL A 66 -13.90 -0.09 11.67
C VAL A 66 -14.96 -1.09 11.23
N LEU A 67 -15.30 -1.04 9.96
CA LEU A 67 -16.21 -1.94 9.31
C LEU A 67 -15.41 -2.99 8.55
N LYS A 68 -15.81 -4.27 8.67
CA LYS A 68 -15.26 -5.39 7.91
C LYS A 68 -16.40 -6.09 7.19
N ASN A 69 -16.37 -6.15 5.87
CA ASN A 69 -17.19 -7.09 5.12
C ASN A 69 -16.53 -8.46 5.17
N ASN A 70 -17.20 -9.42 5.80
CA ASN A 70 -16.62 -10.74 6.03
C ASN A 70 -16.50 -11.58 4.74
N LEU A 71 -17.37 -11.35 3.75
CA LEU A 71 -17.35 -12.05 2.46
C LEU A 71 -16.26 -11.49 1.52
N ALA A 72 -16.28 -10.19 1.31
CA ALA A 72 -15.33 -9.52 0.41
C ALA A 72 -13.94 -9.32 1.03
N LYS A 73 -13.80 -9.49 2.37
CA LYS A 73 -12.57 -9.20 3.15
C LYS A 73 -12.07 -7.77 2.90
N THR A 74 -13.00 -6.82 2.77
CA THR A 74 -12.72 -5.39 2.65
C THR A 74 -12.95 -4.69 3.98
N TYR A 75 -12.20 -3.61 4.21
CA TYR A 75 -12.22 -2.88 5.48
C TYR A 75 -12.38 -1.39 5.20
N MET A 76 -13.11 -0.70 6.07
CA MET A 76 -13.29 0.75 6.00
C MET A 76 -13.29 1.33 7.41
N ARG A 77 -12.64 2.48 7.57
CA ARG A 77 -12.66 3.24 8.83
C ARG A 77 -13.61 4.42 8.68
N LEU A 78 -14.51 4.57 9.65
CA LEU A 78 -15.48 5.66 9.73
C LEU A 78 -15.23 6.50 10.98
N SER A 79 -15.42 7.80 10.86
CA SER A 79 -15.59 8.68 12.02
C SER A 79 -16.93 8.42 12.70
N PRO A 80 -17.17 8.91 13.95
CA PRO A 80 -18.46 8.76 14.61
C PRO A 80 -19.64 9.34 13.83
N ASP A 81 -19.42 10.48 13.16
CA ASP A 81 -20.47 11.12 12.35
C ASP A 81 -20.78 10.33 11.07
N GLU A 82 -19.75 9.79 10.39
CA GLU A 82 -19.93 8.91 9.22
C GLU A 82 -20.60 7.60 9.63
N TYR A 83 -20.25 7.05 10.79
CA TYR A 83 -20.86 5.82 11.30
C TYR A 83 -22.36 6.02 11.61
N ARG A 84 -22.74 7.16 12.17
CA ARG A 84 -24.15 7.51 12.40
C ARG A 84 -24.94 7.55 11.10
N LEU A 85 -24.36 8.07 10.02
CA LEU A 85 -24.97 8.04 8.69
C LEU A 85 -25.07 6.61 8.16
N PHE A 86 -24.04 5.79 8.37
CA PHE A 86 -24.04 4.39 7.96
C PHE A 86 -25.16 3.58 8.65
N GLU A 87 -25.42 3.81 9.93
CA GLU A 87 -26.52 3.17 10.68
C GLU A 87 -27.91 3.48 10.10
N LYS A 88 -28.06 4.64 9.45
CA LYS A 88 -29.31 5.03 8.79
C LYS A 88 -29.47 4.46 7.36
N MET A 89 -28.46 3.78 6.83
CA MET A 89 -28.52 3.16 5.50
C MET A 89 -29.22 1.81 5.53
N ASP A 90 -30.52 1.85 5.82
CA ASP A 90 -31.40 0.67 5.95
C ASP A 90 -32.15 0.31 4.64
N GLY A 91 -31.89 1.03 3.56
CA GLY A 91 -32.60 0.89 2.27
C GLY A 91 -33.91 1.66 2.18
N LYS A 92 -34.28 2.41 3.24
CA LYS A 92 -35.49 3.25 3.26
C LYS A 92 -35.17 4.71 3.06
N CYS A 93 -34.08 5.19 3.70
CA CYS A 93 -33.61 6.55 3.63
C CYS A 93 -32.92 6.85 2.30
N GLY A 94 -33.30 7.96 1.65
CA GLY A 94 -32.63 8.45 0.44
C GLY A 94 -31.33 9.20 0.78
N LEU A 95 -30.60 9.62 -0.27
CA LEU A 95 -29.40 10.44 -0.09
C LEU A 95 -29.74 11.80 0.52
N ASP A 96 -30.90 12.36 0.16
CA ASP A 96 -31.38 13.64 0.69
C ASP A 96 -31.67 13.56 2.18
N ASP A 97 -32.29 12.46 2.64
CA ASP A 97 -32.54 12.20 4.05
C ASP A 97 -31.23 12.11 4.84
N LEU A 98 -30.22 11.46 4.27
CA LEU A 98 -28.89 11.35 4.90
C LEU A 98 -28.16 12.70 4.97
N VAL A 99 -28.31 13.55 3.97
CA VAL A 99 -27.76 14.92 3.99
C VAL A 99 -28.46 15.76 5.05
N PHE A 100 -29.77 15.62 5.19
CA PHE A 100 -30.55 16.31 6.21
C PHE A 100 -30.17 15.83 7.63
N GLU A 101 -30.02 14.54 7.83
CA GLU A 101 -29.57 13.95 9.10
C GLU A 101 -28.16 14.47 9.49
N HIS A 102 -27.25 14.53 8.50
CA HIS A 102 -25.91 15.08 8.70
C HIS A 102 -25.96 16.56 9.11
N PHE A 103 -26.77 17.34 8.41
CA PHE A 103 -26.96 18.76 8.74
C PHE A 103 -27.53 18.95 10.14
N THR A 104 -28.54 18.17 10.52
CA THR A 104 -29.18 18.24 11.83
C THR A 104 -28.20 17.90 12.97
N ALA A 105 -27.31 16.91 12.73
CA ALA A 105 -26.35 16.43 13.71
C ALA A 105 -25.12 17.34 13.86
N THR A 106 -24.64 17.94 12.76
CA THR A 106 -23.36 18.67 12.75
C THR A 106 -23.49 20.16 12.49
N ASN A 107 -24.71 20.62 12.17
CA ASN A 107 -25.01 21.98 11.70
C ASN A 107 -24.17 22.40 10.47
N ASN A 108 -23.73 21.41 9.67
CA ASN A 108 -22.90 21.60 8.48
C ASN A 108 -23.57 20.97 7.25
N PHE A 109 -23.91 21.81 6.26
CA PHE A 109 -24.49 21.35 5.01
C PHE A 109 -23.41 20.84 4.06
N ALA A 110 -23.20 19.53 4.00
CA ALA A 110 -22.12 18.90 3.26
C ALA A 110 -22.59 17.74 2.36
N PRO A 111 -23.40 17.99 1.32
CA PRO A 111 -23.94 16.94 0.45
C PRO A 111 -22.85 16.15 -0.27
N LYS A 112 -21.73 16.79 -0.64
CA LYS A 112 -20.57 16.13 -1.26
C LYS A 112 -19.90 15.11 -0.33
N LEU A 113 -19.87 15.39 0.97
CA LEU A 113 -19.31 14.48 1.96
C LEU A 113 -20.15 13.21 2.05
N VAL A 114 -21.47 13.35 2.15
CA VAL A 114 -22.40 12.22 2.22
C VAL A 114 -22.34 11.38 0.94
N ALA A 115 -22.36 12.04 -0.23
CA ALA A 115 -22.24 11.34 -1.51
C ALA A 115 -20.91 10.57 -1.65
N ASN A 116 -19.80 11.18 -1.22
CA ASN A 116 -18.49 10.52 -1.22
C ASN A 116 -18.44 9.33 -0.25
N LEU A 117 -19.06 9.45 0.93
CA LEU A 117 -19.15 8.36 1.90
C LEU A 117 -19.90 7.17 1.32
N VAL A 118 -21.08 7.41 0.73
CA VAL A 118 -21.87 6.35 0.09
C VAL A 118 -21.08 5.70 -1.05
N GLU A 119 -20.39 6.50 -1.87
CA GLU A 119 -19.55 5.99 -2.95
C GLU A 119 -18.40 5.11 -2.43
N GLN A 120 -17.70 5.53 -1.36
CA GLN A 120 -16.64 4.74 -0.74
C GLN A 120 -17.17 3.43 -0.14
N LEU A 121 -18.33 3.48 0.52
CA LEU A 121 -18.98 2.28 1.05
C LEU A 121 -19.33 1.27 -0.06
N TYR A 122 -19.79 1.76 -1.23
CA TYR A 122 -19.99 0.89 -2.40
C TYR A 122 -18.69 0.29 -2.93
N GLN A 123 -17.64 1.10 -3.04
CA GLN A 123 -16.32 0.63 -3.52
C GLN A 123 -15.73 -0.45 -2.62
N HIS A 124 -16.00 -0.38 -1.32
CA HIS A 124 -15.57 -1.37 -0.33
C HIS A 124 -16.58 -2.53 -0.15
N ASN A 125 -17.60 -2.63 -1.00
CA ASN A 125 -18.64 -3.65 -0.90
C ASN A 125 -19.34 -3.70 0.46
N MET A 126 -19.59 -2.54 1.08
CA MET A 126 -20.30 -2.43 2.37
C MET A 126 -21.80 -2.23 2.18
N LEU A 127 -22.23 -1.88 0.98
CA LEU A 127 -23.64 -1.67 0.61
C LEU A 127 -24.07 -2.69 -0.43
N THR A 128 -25.37 -2.97 -0.44
CA THR A 128 -25.99 -3.88 -1.41
C THR A 128 -25.83 -3.31 -2.82
N GLU A 129 -25.53 -4.17 -3.79
CA GLU A 129 -25.36 -3.76 -5.17
C GLU A 129 -26.66 -3.15 -5.73
N THR A 130 -26.54 -1.95 -6.28
CA THR A 130 -27.61 -1.33 -7.06
C THR A 130 -27.40 -1.59 -8.56
N PRO A 131 -28.46 -1.46 -9.40
CA PRO A 131 -28.34 -1.58 -10.87
C PRO A 131 -27.23 -0.71 -11.49
N LEU A 132 -26.81 0.36 -10.82
CA LEU A 132 -25.66 1.20 -11.22
C LEU A 132 -24.29 0.51 -11.09
N ALA A 133 -24.17 -0.51 -10.24
CA ALA A 133 -22.96 -1.33 -10.22
C ALA A 133 -22.74 -2.05 -11.55
N VAL A 134 -23.81 -2.38 -12.26
CA VAL A 134 -23.76 -2.97 -13.61
C VAL A 134 -23.12 -1.98 -14.60
N TRP A 135 -23.45 -0.70 -14.54
CA TRP A 135 -22.85 0.32 -15.41
C TRP A 135 -21.37 0.51 -15.16
N ARG A 136 -20.92 0.44 -13.89
CA ARG A 136 -19.48 0.45 -13.59
C ARG A 136 -18.77 -0.80 -14.11
N GLN A 137 -19.40 -1.96 -14.04
CA GLN A 137 -18.87 -3.18 -14.63
C GLN A 137 -18.77 -3.04 -16.16
N ILE A 138 -19.79 -2.46 -16.80
CA ILE A 138 -19.80 -2.15 -18.24
C ILE A 138 -18.69 -1.13 -18.57
N ASP A 139 -18.56 -0.05 -17.79
CA ASP A 139 -17.53 0.97 -18.00
C ASP A 139 -16.11 0.39 -17.81
N GLN A 140 -15.90 -0.48 -16.83
CA GLN A 140 -14.66 -1.22 -16.67
C GLN A 140 -14.37 -2.17 -17.85
N VAL A 141 -15.41 -2.79 -18.40
CA VAL A 141 -15.29 -3.64 -19.61
C VAL A 141 -14.95 -2.80 -20.83
N ILE A 142 -15.59 -1.64 -21.00
CA ILE A 142 -15.32 -0.69 -22.09
C ILE A 142 -13.90 -0.12 -21.97
N GLN A 143 -13.45 0.28 -20.78
CA GLN A 143 -12.10 0.75 -20.56
C GLN A 143 -11.06 -0.34 -20.84
N LYS A 144 -11.35 -1.61 -20.45
CA LYS A 144 -10.50 -2.77 -20.78
C LYS A 144 -10.44 -3.05 -22.29
N ARG A 145 -11.40 -2.58 -23.07
CA ARG A 145 -11.45 -2.69 -24.52
C ARG A 145 -10.64 -1.61 -25.24
N SER A 146 -10.24 -0.55 -24.54
CA SER A 146 -9.42 0.54 -25.08
C SER A 146 -8.07 0.02 -25.60
N TRP A 147 -7.62 0.55 -26.73
CA TRP A 147 -6.36 0.21 -27.36
C TRP A 147 -5.14 0.45 -26.43
N THR A 148 -5.12 1.57 -25.73
CA THR A 148 -4.09 1.91 -24.75
C THR A 148 -4.05 0.90 -23.60
N TYR A 149 -5.20 0.44 -23.12
CA TYR A 149 -5.29 -0.59 -22.09
C TYR A 149 -4.76 -1.94 -22.60
N ARG A 150 -5.06 -2.33 -23.85
CA ARG A 150 -4.59 -3.59 -24.44
C ARG A 150 -3.09 -3.62 -24.61
N LEU A 151 -2.44 -2.51 -24.95
CA LEU A 151 -0.98 -2.42 -25.05
C LEU A 151 -0.30 -2.42 -23.68
N SER A 152 -0.89 -1.77 -22.67
CA SER A 152 -0.34 -1.73 -21.33
C SER A 152 -0.71 -2.95 -20.47
N ALA A 153 -1.77 -3.69 -20.83
CA ALA A 153 -2.27 -4.82 -20.05
C ALA A 153 -1.22 -5.92 -19.80
N PRO A 154 -0.47 -6.42 -20.79
CA PRO A 154 0.53 -7.46 -20.56
C PRO A 154 1.66 -6.97 -19.64
N ALA A 155 2.16 -5.75 -19.85
CA ALA A 155 3.18 -5.17 -18.99
C ALA A 155 2.64 -4.94 -17.56
N ARG A 156 1.44 -4.41 -17.41
CA ARG A 156 0.79 -4.21 -16.13
C ARG A 156 0.52 -5.53 -15.42
N THR A 157 0.02 -6.54 -16.13
CA THR A 157 -0.24 -7.88 -15.57
C THR A 157 1.07 -8.54 -15.12
N PHE A 158 2.14 -8.41 -15.90
CA PHE A 158 3.46 -8.92 -15.54
C PHE A 158 4.01 -8.20 -14.29
N LEU A 159 3.92 -6.86 -14.25
CA LEU A 159 4.45 -6.04 -13.15
C LEU A 159 3.64 -6.16 -11.84
N THR A 160 2.37 -6.58 -11.90
CA THR A 160 1.49 -6.63 -10.73
C THR A 160 0.92 -8.01 -10.43
N ARG A 161 1.45 -9.06 -11.07
CA ARG A 161 0.95 -10.42 -10.88
C ARG A 161 1.21 -10.90 -9.45
N LYS A 162 0.12 -11.14 -8.72
CA LYS A 162 0.16 -11.69 -7.37
C LYS A 162 -0.17 -13.18 -7.41
N LEU A 163 0.73 -13.99 -6.88
CA LEU A 163 0.52 -15.42 -6.67
C LEU A 163 0.17 -15.60 -5.18
N SER A 164 -1.12 -15.66 -4.87
CA SER A 164 -1.57 -15.86 -3.50
C SER A 164 -1.55 -17.34 -3.14
N ILE A 165 -1.02 -17.65 -1.95
CA ILE A 165 -1.00 -18.99 -1.38
C ILE A 165 -2.35 -19.24 -0.71
N THR A 166 -3.11 -20.21 -1.21
CA THR A 166 -4.32 -20.69 -0.56
C THR A 166 -3.95 -21.40 0.75
N ARG A 167 -4.72 -21.18 1.83
CA ARG A 167 -4.50 -21.79 3.15
C ARG A 167 -3.33 -21.22 3.97
N LEU A 168 -2.75 -20.09 3.58
CA LEU A 168 -1.67 -19.43 4.34
C LEU A 168 -2.09 -19.18 5.79
N ASP A 169 -3.30 -18.69 6.00
CA ASP A 169 -3.86 -18.44 7.33
C ASP A 169 -3.85 -19.69 8.21
N ARG A 170 -4.21 -20.84 7.64
CA ARG A 170 -4.22 -22.13 8.37
C ARG A 170 -2.81 -22.55 8.77
N PHE A 171 -1.83 -22.39 7.87
CA PHE A 171 -0.44 -22.71 8.14
C PHE A 171 0.13 -21.83 9.26
N ILE A 172 -0.07 -20.50 9.19
CA ILE A 172 0.44 -19.57 10.20
C ILE A 172 -0.26 -19.81 11.55
N THR A 173 -1.56 -20.12 11.55
CA THR A 173 -2.30 -20.48 12.76
C THR A 173 -1.75 -21.76 13.41
N TRP A 174 -1.47 -22.78 12.60
CA TRP A 174 -0.86 -24.01 13.07
C TRP A 174 0.52 -23.77 13.69
N PHE A 175 1.37 -23.02 12.97
CA PHE A 175 2.71 -22.66 13.44
C PHE A 175 2.66 -21.85 14.75
N TYR A 176 1.79 -20.84 14.80
CA TYR A 176 1.61 -20.03 16.00
C TYR A 176 1.22 -20.86 17.21
N ARG A 177 0.25 -21.77 17.05
CA ARG A 177 -0.20 -22.64 18.15
C ARG A 177 0.86 -23.61 18.62
N LYS A 178 1.75 -24.08 17.75
CA LYS A 178 2.79 -25.05 18.11
C LYS A 178 4.00 -24.40 18.77
N ILE A 179 4.53 -23.33 18.20
CA ILE A 179 5.81 -22.74 18.61
C ILE A 179 5.71 -21.20 18.65
N GLY A 180 4.98 -20.58 17.73
CA GLY A 180 4.98 -19.15 17.51
C GLY A 180 4.59 -18.29 18.72
N TRP A 181 3.72 -18.81 19.60
CA TRP A 181 3.34 -18.14 20.84
C TRP A 181 4.54 -17.84 21.75
N ALA A 182 5.56 -18.72 21.72
CA ALA A 182 6.74 -18.59 22.56
C ALA A 182 7.56 -17.35 22.19
N PHE A 183 7.54 -16.91 20.92
CA PHE A 183 8.26 -15.71 20.46
C PHE A 183 7.72 -14.42 21.09
N PHE A 184 6.51 -14.44 21.60
CA PHE A 184 5.89 -13.32 22.30
C PHE A 184 6.02 -13.39 23.81
N SER A 185 6.68 -14.41 24.35
CA SER A 185 7.02 -14.51 25.78
C SER A 185 8.10 -13.51 26.17
N LEU A 186 8.06 -13.00 27.39
CA LEU A 186 9.00 -12.00 27.86
C LEU A 186 10.48 -12.47 27.76
N PRO A 187 10.84 -13.70 28.16
CA PRO A 187 12.22 -14.16 28.05
C PRO A 187 12.74 -14.17 26.61
N VAL A 188 11.92 -14.63 25.67
CA VAL A 188 12.32 -14.69 24.25
C VAL A 188 12.41 -13.29 23.65
N LYS A 189 11.50 -12.37 24.00
CA LYS A 189 11.61 -10.96 23.61
C LYS A 189 12.91 -10.32 24.09
N VAL A 190 13.30 -10.56 25.35
CA VAL A 190 14.57 -10.06 25.89
C VAL A 190 15.75 -10.67 25.14
N LEU A 191 15.73 -12.00 24.91
CA LEU A 191 16.77 -12.67 24.13
C LEU A 191 16.89 -12.06 22.72
N PHE A 192 15.80 -11.80 22.02
CA PHE A 192 15.81 -11.19 20.69
C PHE A 192 16.36 -9.77 20.68
N VAL A 193 16.05 -8.97 21.72
CA VAL A 193 16.67 -7.64 21.89
C VAL A 193 18.18 -7.76 22.07
N VAL A 194 18.64 -8.69 22.92
CA VAL A 194 20.06 -8.92 23.15
C VAL A 194 20.78 -9.37 21.88
N ILE A 195 20.20 -10.35 21.14
CA ILE A 195 20.72 -10.80 19.83
C ILE A 195 20.83 -9.63 18.86
N SER A 196 19.79 -8.79 18.77
CA SER A 196 19.79 -7.64 17.86
C SER A 196 20.89 -6.63 18.21
N LEU A 197 21.02 -6.27 19.48
CA LEU A 197 22.03 -5.29 19.94
C LEU A 197 23.46 -5.80 19.76
N ILE A 198 23.74 -7.02 20.24
CA ILE A 198 25.06 -7.64 20.09
C ILE A 198 25.39 -7.82 18.59
N GLY A 199 24.40 -8.27 17.81
CA GLY A 199 24.59 -8.51 16.39
C GLY A 199 24.94 -7.26 15.60
N VAL A 200 24.33 -6.11 15.88
CA VAL A 200 24.70 -4.83 15.24
C VAL A 200 26.14 -4.45 15.55
N ILE A 201 26.57 -4.61 16.82
CA ILE A 201 27.94 -4.32 17.24
C ILE A 201 28.93 -5.24 16.51
N LEU A 202 28.68 -6.55 16.53
CA LEU A 202 29.55 -7.51 15.86
C LEU A 202 29.59 -7.30 14.35
N TYR A 203 28.43 -7.04 13.72
CA TYR A 203 28.37 -6.79 12.29
C TYR A 203 29.16 -5.54 11.87
N SER A 204 29.14 -4.48 12.69
CA SER A 204 29.94 -3.28 12.42
C SER A 204 31.45 -3.56 12.38
N GLN A 205 31.92 -4.54 13.15
CA GLN A 205 33.32 -5.02 13.10
C GLN A 205 33.57 -5.88 11.86
N LEU A 206 32.65 -6.78 11.52
CA LEU A 206 32.76 -7.67 10.34
C LEU A 206 32.81 -6.90 9.02
N VAL A 207 32.11 -5.77 8.90
CA VAL A 207 32.14 -4.92 7.69
C VAL A 207 33.54 -4.37 7.41
N SER A 208 34.35 -4.20 8.44
CA SER A 208 35.74 -3.73 8.30
C SER A 208 36.76 -4.85 8.11
N ASP A 209 36.33 -6.10 8.17
CA ASP A 209 37.19 -7.28 8.04
C ASP A 209 37.39 -7.65 6.57
N PRO A 210 38.65 -7.66 6.04
CA PRO A 210 38.93 -7.96 4.62
C PRO A 210 38.50 -9.35 4.17
N ARG A 211 38.24 -10.27 5.11
CA ARG A 211 37.76 -11.62 4.78
C ARG A 211 36.33 -11.68 4.26
N TYR A 212 35.56 -10.62 4.45
CA TYR A 212 34.15 -10.58 4.10
C TYR A 212 33.88 -9.48 3.07
N ALA A 213 33.27 -9.88 1.94
CA ALA A 213 32.88 -8.95 0.90
C ALA A 213 31.45 -9.26 0.41
N PHE A 214 30.74 -8.24 -0.05
CA PHE A 214 29.44 -8.42 -0.68
C PHE A 214 29.57 -9.03 -2.08
N LEU A 215 30.61 -8.68 -2.83
CA LEU A 215 30.97 -9.25 -4.12
C LEU A 215 32.35 -9.90 -3.95
N GLU A 216 32.39 -11.19 -4.18
CA GLU A 216 33.61 -12.00 -4.21
C GLU A 216 34.22 -11.93 -5.61
N ASP A 217 35.41 -12.52 -5.80
CA ASP A 217 36.10 -12.59 -7.10
C ASP A 217 35.21 -13.21 -8.18
N GLU A 218 34.36 -14.18 -7.83
CA GLU A 218 33.29 -14.72 -8.67
C GLU A 218 32.00 -13.91 -8.52
N ILE A 219 31.86 -12.85 -9.29
CA ILE A 219 30.73 -11.91 -9.24
C ILE A 219 29.37 -12.64 -9.35
N VAL A 220 29.26 -13.66 -10.20
CA VAL A 220 28.00 -14.39 -10.43
C VAL A 220 27.57 -15.14 -9.17
N ALA A 221 28.50 -15.86 -8.52
CA ALA A 221 28.22 -16.59 -7.28
C ALA A 221 27.87 -15.61 -6.14
N GLY A 222 28.60 -14.51 -6.00
CA GLY A 222 28.33 -13.46 -5.03
C GLY A 222 26.94 -12.85 -5.19
N LEU A 223 26.53 -12.52 -6.41
CA LEU A 223 25.19 -12.04 -6.72
C LEU A 223 24.10 -13.07 -6.45
N ALA A 224 24.32 -14.34 -6.79
CA ALA A 224 23.36 -15.42 -6.52
C ALA A 224 23.11 -15.58 -5.01
N LEU A 225 24.18 -15.54 -4.18
CA LEU A 225 24.07 -15.59 -2.74
C LEU A 225 23.37 -14.36 -2.16
N LEU A 226 23.62 -13.17 -2.69
CA LEU A 226 22.89 -11.95 -2.30
C LEU A 226 21.39 -12.04 -2.60
N TRP A 227 21.03 -12.57 -3.79
CA TRP A 227 19.64 -12.80 -4.15
C TRP A 227 18.96 -13.82 -3.24
N LEU A 228 19.63 -14.92 -2.93
CA LEU A 228 19.13 -15.93 -2.01
C LEU A 228 18.89 -15.35 -0.62
N ALA A 229 19.87 -14.59 -0.11
CA ALA A 229 19.78 -13.91 1.17
C ALA A 229 18.63 -12.88 1.20
N ALA A 230 18.45 -12.11 0.11
CA ALA A 230 17.37 -11.12 0.01
C ALA A 230 15.99 -11.78 0.00
N ILE A 231 15.80 -12.86 -0.78
CA ILE A 231 14.54 -13.61 -0.82
C ILE A 231 14.22 -14.19 0.56
N PHE A 232 15.21 -14.82 1.19
CA PHE A 232 15.02 -15.40 2.53
C PHE A 232 14.66 -14.34 3.56
N GLN A 233 15.38 -13.21 3.59
CA GLN A 233 15.09 -12.09 4.47
C GLN A 233 13.66 -11.55 4.25
N LEU A 234 13.23 -11.42 3.01
CA LEU A 234 11.91 -10.94 2.68
C LEU A 234 10.80 -11.87 3.22
N PHE A 235 10.98 -13.20 3.10
CA PHE A 235 10.05 -14.16 3.68
C PHE A 235 9.98 -14.08 5.20
N ILE A 236 11.11 -13.95 5.88
CA ILE A 236 11.17 -13.81 7.34
C ILE A 236 10.49 -12.51 7.79
N HIS A 237 10.68 -11.43 7.05
CA HIS A 237 10.05 -10.14 7.30
C HIS A 237 8.51 -10.25 7.23
N GLU A 238 7.98 -10.78 6.14
CA GLU A 238 6.53 -10.97 5.97
C GLU A 238 5.95 -11.97 6.97
N PHE A 239 6.72 -13.00 7.31
CA PHE A 239 6.34 -13.96 8.33
C PHE A 239 6.23 -13.32 9.72
N GLY A 240 7.09 -12.35 10.04
CA GLY A 240 7.04 -11.56 11.26
C GLY A 240 5.72 -10.80 11.40
N HIS A 241 5.28 -10.12 10.34
CA HIS A 241 3.99 -9.46 10.30
C HIS A 241 2.84 -10.45 10.52
N ALA A 242 2.82 -11.53 9.75
CA ALA A 242 1.79 -12.55 9.81
C ALA A 242 1.67 -13.20 11.19
N LEU A 243 2.80 -13.53 11.81
CA LEU A 243 2.83 -14.15 13.13
C LEU A 243 2.28 -13.20 14.21
N THR A 244 2.57 -11.92 14.09
CA THR A 244 2.06 -10.90 15.01
C THR A 244 0.56 -10.70 14.85
N VAL A 245 0.03 -10.73 13.62
CA VAL A 245 -1.42 -10.72 13.39
C VAL A 245 -2.09 -11.89 14.12
N LYS A 246 -1.49 -13.09 14.06
CA LYS A 246 -2.01 -14.26 14.79
C LYS A 246 -1.91 -14.12 16.30
N HIS A 247 -0.88 -13.47 16.81
CA HIS A 247 -0.76 -13.20 18.24
C HIS A 247 -1.93 -12.37 18.78
N TYR A 248 -2.47 -11.47 17.97
CA TYR A 248 -3.68 -10.70 18.31
C TYR A 248 -4.99 -11.41 17.92
N GLY A 249 -4.94 -12.70 17.57
CA GLY A 249 -6.13 -13.50 17.25
C GLY A 249 -6.80 -13.11 15.93
N ARG A 250 -6.10 -12.44 15.03
CA ARG A 250 -6.64 -11.97 13.75
C ARG A 250 -6.29 -12.89 12.58
N GLU A 251 -7.03 -12.73 11.48
CA GLU A 251 -6.83 -13.50 10.26
C GLU A 251 -5.76 -12.87 9.37
N VAL A 252 -5.05 -13.74 8.61
CA VAL A 252 -4.17 -13.35 7.52
C VAL A 252 -4.85 -13.74 6.21
N PRO A 253 -5.70 -12.87 5.62
CA PRO A 253 -6.59 -13.26 4.52
C PRO A 253 -5.85 -13.77 3.30
N ARG A 254 -4.72 -13.13 2.97
CA ARG A 254 -3.91 -13.42 1.77
C ARG A 254 -2.44 -13.20 2.06
N GLY A 255 -1.63 -13.93 1.34
CA GLY A 255 -0.18 -13.74 1.29
C GLY A 255 0.41 -14.61 0.21
N GLY A 256 1.64 -14.33 -0.18
CA GLY A 256 2.29 -15.07 -1.25
C GLY A 256 3.46 -14.31 -1.85
N VAL A 257 3.67 -14.53 -3.12
CA VAL A 257 4.72 -13.89 -3.90
C VAL A 257 4.11 -13.02 -4.99
N MET A 258 4.68 -11.87 -5.22
CA MET A 258 4.30 -10.98 -6.31
C MET A 258 5.54 -10.47 -7.05
N LEU A 259 5.35 -10.03 -8.28
CA LEU A 259 6.35 -9.24 -8.97
C LEU A 259 6.07 -7.77 -8.67
N PHE A 260 7.06 -7.11 -8.09
CA PHE A 260 7.01 -5.68 -7.80
C PHE A 260 8.10 -4.99 -8.61
N PHE A 261 7.71 -4.21 -9.62
CA PHE A 261 8.65 -3.63 -10.60
C PHE A 261 9.62 -4.65 -11.23
N GLY A 262 9.11 -5.87 -11.53
CA GLY A 262 9.91 -6.93 -12.11
C GLY A 262 10.79 -7.71 -11.13
N MET A 263 10.82 -7.34 -9.86
CA MET A 263 11.54 -8.06 -8.80
C MET A 263 10.58 -8.97 -8.01
N PRO A 264 10.99 -10.19 -7.66
CA PRO A 264 10.19 -11.04 -6.77
C PRO A 264 10.10 -10.41 -5.39
N ALA A 265 8.89 -10.23 -4.90
CA ALA A 265 8.57 -9.72 -3.58
C ALA A 265 7.60 -10.67 -2.88
N ALA A 266 7.75 -10.89 -1.59
CA ALA A 266 6.73 -11.51 -0.77
C ALA A 266 5.72 -10.45 -0.30
N PHE A 267 4.53 -10.86 0.05
CA PHE A 267 3.55 -9.99 0.67
C PHE A 267 2.64 -10.79 1.62
N VAL A 268 2.21 -10.12 2.66
CA VAL A 268 1.18 -10.63 3.58
C VAL A 268 0.14 -9.54 3.81
N GLU A 269 -1.13 -9.89 3.70
CA GLU A 269 -2.23 -8.97 3.98
C GLU A 269 -2.53 -8.96 5.48
N THR A 270 -2.21 -7.85 6.12
CA THR A 270 -2.39 -7.66 7.57
C THR A 270 -3.58 -6.77 7.92
N THR A 271 -4.48 -6.51 6.98
CA THR A 271 -5.56 -5.53 7.11
C THR A 271 -6.54 -5.85 8.24
N ASP A 272 -6.69 -7.15 8.59
CA ASP A 272 -7.58 -7.57 9.69
C ASP A 272 -7.18 -7.00 11.06
N ILE A 273 -5.91 -6.57 11.22
CA ILE A 273 -5.42 -5.92 12.44
C ILE A 273 -6.06 -4.55 12.69
N TRP A 274 -6.69 -3.94 11.68
CA TRP A 274 -7.40 -2.68 11.86
C TRP A 274 -8.58 -2.75 12.82
N LEU A 275 -9.09 -3.97 13.08
CA LEU A 275 -10.08 -4.24 14.10
C LEU A 275 -9.49 -4.21 15.52
N GLU A 276 -8.18 -4.06 15.68
CA GLU A 276 -7.49 -3.99 16.95
C GLU A 276 -7.05 -2.57 17.31
N PRO A 277 -6.82 -2.28 18.60
CA PRO A 277 -6.31 -0.99 19.06
C PRO A 277 -4.97 -0.64 18.38
N ARG A 278 -4.66 0.67 18.33
CA ARG A 278 -3.44 1.23 17.75
C ARG A 278 -2.16 0.49 18.15
N ARG A 279 -2.04 0.06 19.43
CA ARG A 279 -0.86 -0.68 19.93
C ARG A 279 -0.63 -1.98 19.17
N ALA A 280 -1.69 -2.68 18.80
CA ALA A 280 -1.59 -3.92 18.03
C ALA A 280 -1.13 -3.64 16.58
N ARG A 281 -1.65 -2.57 15.94
CA ARG A 281 -1.21 -2.16 14.61
C ARG A 281 0.27 -1.80 14.58
N LEU A 282 0.72 -0.99 15.57
CA LEU A 282 2.13 -0.64 15.72
C LEU A 282 3.01 -1.87 15.92
N ALA A 283 2.57 -2.83 16.74
CA ALA A 283 3.31 -4.07 16.96
C ALA A 283 3.43 -4.91 15.69
N VAL A 284 2.35 -5.04 14.89
CA VAL A 284 2.39 -5.75 13.61
C VAL A 284 3.34 -5.07 12.64
N THR A 285 3.22 -3.75 12.47
CA THR A 285 4.06 -2.99 11.53
C THR A 285 5.54 -3.01 11.93
N TRP A 286 5.85 -2.94 13.24
CA TRP A 286 7.22 -2.99 13.74
C TRP A 286 7.86 -4.38 13.59
N ASN A 287 7.07 -5.46 13.70
CA ASN A 287 7.63 -6.80 13.81
C ASN A 287 8.29 -7.30 12.52
N GLY A 288 7.91 -6.81 11.33
CA GLY A 288 8.62 -7.09 10.08
C GLY A 288 10.07 -6.62 10.13
N PRO A 289 10.34 -5.31 10.25
CA PRO A 289 11.71 -4.81 10.44
C PRO A 289 12.45 -5.45 11.62
N TYR A 290 11.77 -5.72 12.73
CA TYR A 290 12.36 -6.32 13.92
C TYR A 290 12.87 -7.75 13.66
N THR A 291 12.17 -8.56 12.87
CA THR A 291 12.70 -9.88 12.46
C THR A 291 14.00 -9.76 11.67
N GLY A 292 14.17 -8.69 10.90
CA GLY A 292 15.42 -8.38 10.20
C GLY A 292 16.59 -8.11 11.16
N LEU A 293 16.32 -7.36 12.24
CA LEU A 293 17.35 -7.13 13.29
C LEU A 293 17.76 -8.44 13.96
N ILE A 294 16.80 -9.32 14.26
CA ILE A 294 17.07 -10.62 14.88
C ILE A 294 17.88 -11.50 13.93
N LEU A 295 17.47 -11.58 12.66
CA LEU A 295 18.15 -12.42 11.66
C LEU A 295 19.59 -11.95 11.41
N GLY A 296 19.76 -10.63 11.19
CA GLY A 296 21.07 -10.03 11.02
C GLY A 296 21.96 -10.24 12.25
N GLY A 297 21.38 -10.08 13.44
CA GLY A 297 22.08 -10.30 14.70
C GLY A 297 22.52 -11.75 14.89
N ALA A 298 21.62 -12.69 14.65
CA ALA A 298 21.93 -14.12 14.75
C ALA A 298 23.04 -14.52 13.76
N ALA A 299 22.97 -14.04 12.52
CA ALA A 299 23.99 -14.29 11.52
C ALA A 299 25.36 -13.73 11.94
N ALA A 300 25.42 -12.49 12.42
CA ALA A 300 26.66 -11.87 12.88
C ALA A 300 27.28 -12.61 14.07
N ILE A 301 26.46 -13.03 15.04
CA ILE A 301 26.89 -13.82 16.19
C ILE A 301 27.45 -15.18 15.73
N LEU A 302 26.78 -15.87 14.79
CA LEU A 302 27.26 -17.15 14.26
C LEU A 302 28.61 -16.99 13.56
N ILE A 303 28.84 -15.96 12.79
CA ILE A 303 30.12 -15.69 12.13
C ILE A 303 31.21 -15.48 13.21
N TYR A 304 30.89 -14.73 14.26
CA TYR A 304 31.87 -14.47 15.33
C TYR A 304 32.32 -15.74 16.05
N PHE A 305 31.39 -16.66 16.37
CA PHE A 305 31.72 -17.92 17.04
C PHE A 305 32.33 -18.98 16.10
N PHE A 306 32.05 -18.89 14.80
CA PHE A 306 32.56 -19.86 13.81
C PHE A 306 33.29 -19.16 12.66
N PRO A 307 34.42 -18.47 12.90
CA PRO A 307 35.03 -17.56 11.92
C PRO A 307 35.58 -18.24 10.65
N PHE A 308 35.75 -19.56 10.66
CA PHE A 308 36.28 -20.33 9.52
C PHE A 308 35.26 -21.21 8.85
N ALA A 309 33.96 -21.02 9.12
CA ALA A 309 32.91 -21.80 8.50
C ALA A 309 32.69 -21.40 7.03
N THR A 310 32.45 -22.38 6.16
CA THR A 310 32.22 -22.17 4.72
C THR A 310 30.96 -21.35 4.40
N TRP A 311 29.99 -21.30 5.32
CA TRP A 311 28.76 -20.53 5.17
C TRP A 311 28.89 -19.05 5.56
N ASN A 312 30.05 -18.60 6.05
CA ASN A 312 30.21 -17.25 6.58
C ASN A 312 29.98 -16.17 5.52
N SER A 313 30.35 -16.42 4.26
CA SER A 313 30.05 -15.50 3.16
C SER A 313 28.54 -15.30 2.98
N LEU A 314 27.75 -16.37 3.03
CA LEU A 314 26.29 -16.29 2.97
C LEU A 314 25.71 -15.57 4.19
N LEU A 315 26.17 -15.90 5.40
CA LEU A 315 25.68 -15.26 6.62
C LEU A 315 26.03 -13.75 6.66
N PHE A 316 27.21 -13.37 6.19
CA PHE A 316 27.61 -11.97 6.10
C PHE A 316 26.72 -11.18 5.15
N LYS A 317 26.46 -11.73 3.95
CA LYS A 317 25.53 -11.13 2.97
C LYS A 317 24.11 -11.07 3.53
N MET A 318 23.66 -12.12 4.21
CA MET A 318 22.34 -12.18 4.84
C MET A 318 22.17 -11.14 5.94
N ALA A 319 23.19 -10.97 6.82
CA ALA A 319 23.17 -9.92 7.83
C ALA A 319 23.14 -8.51 7.22
N GLY A 320 23.96 -8.27 6.19
CA GLY A 320 24.00 -6.99 5.49
C GLY A 320 22.69 -6.63 4.83
N ILE A 321 22.09 -7.58 4.13
CA ILE A 321 20.77 -7.37 3.50
C ILE A 321 19.69 -7.17 4.56
N ALA A 322 19.73 -7.93 5.67
CA ALA A 322 18.77 -7.79 6.75
C ALA A 322 18.82 -6.38 7.35
N TYR A 323 20.00 -5.88 7.71
CA TYR A 323 20.16 -4.53 8.23
C TYR A 323 19.82 -3.44 7.22
N PHE A 324 20.22 -3.63 5.96
CA PHE A 324 19.84 -2.69 4.88
C PHE A 324 18.33 -2.63 4.69
N MET A 325 17.65 -3.78 4.68
CA MET A 325 16.19 -3.83 4.57
C MET A 325 15.51 -3.18 5.79
N VAL A 326 16.02 -3.38 7.00
CA VAL A 326 15.52 -2.67 8.19
C VAL A 326 15.66 -1.17 8.02
N PHE A 327 16.83 -0.69 7.60
CA PHE A 327 17.08 0.75 7.39
C PHE A 327 16.09 1.36 6.37
N ILE A 328 15.87 0.68 5.26
CA ILE A 328 14.91 1.15 4.23
C ILE A 328 13.47 1.07 4.74
N ASN A 329 13.08 -0.04 5.40
CA ASN A 329 11.69 -0.21 5.84
C ASN A 329 11.31 0.70 7.02
N VAL A 330 12.23 1.03 7.91
CA VAL A 330 11.97 1.94 9.03
C VAL A 330 11.94 3.41 8.60
N ASN A 331 12.40 3.73 7.39
CA ASN A 331 12.35 5.09 6.87
C ASN A 331 10.89 5.57 6.68
N PRO A 332 10.43 6.58 7.45
CA PRO A 332 9.04 7.02 7.39
C PRO A 332 8.69 7.81 6.11
N LEU A 333 9.68 8.24 5.35
CA LEU A 333 9.49 9.04 4.13
C LEU A 333 9.13 8.18 2.91
N LEU A 334 9.38 6.87 2.98
CA LEU A 334 8.97 5.87 1.99
C LEU A 334 7.66 5.21 2.42
N LYS A 335 6.80 4.85 1.46
CA LYS A 335 5.52 4.16 1.75
C LYS A 335 5.78 2.67 2.05
N LEU A 336 6.57 2.41 3.10
CA LEU A 336 6.93 1.12 3.67
C LEU A 336 6.51 1.09 5.14
N ASP A 337 6.98 0.13 5.93
CA ASP A 337 6.55 -0.04 7.32
C ASP A 337 6.75 1.21 8.18
N GLY A 338 7.89 1.91 8.04
CA GLY A 338 8.16 3.15 8.76
C GLY A 338 7.12 4.24 8.53
N TYR A 339 6.59 4.34 7.30
CA TYR A 339 5.49 5.25 7.00
C TYR A 339 4.20 4.85 7.73
N TYR A 340 3.83 3.57 7.69
CA TYR A 340 2.63 3.10 8.39
C TYR A 340 2.78 3.23 9.90
N LEU A 341 3.98 2.96 10.42
CA LEU A 341 4.31 3.18 11.83
C LEU A 341 4.13 4.65 12.22
N LEU A 342 4.65 5.59 11.43
CA LEU A 342 4.49 7.03 11.68
C LEU A 342 3.03 7.47 11.53
N SER A 343 2.32 7.01 10.49
CA SER A 343 0.91 7.30 10.25
C SER A 343 0.04 6.85 11.42
N ASP A 344 0.28 5.64 11.93
CA ASP A 344 -0.40 5.12 13.11
C ASP A 344 0.04 5.84 14.40
N LEU A 345 1.33 6.20 14.56
CA LEU A 345 1.81 7.00 15.69
C LEU A 345 1.19 8.39 15.76
N LEU A 346 0.96 9.02 14.64
CA LEU A 346 0.31 10.33 14.55
C LEU A 346 -1.22 10.23 14.53
N ASN A 347 -1.75 9.02 14.32
CA ASN A 347 -3.17 8.75 14.07
C ASN A 347 -3.75 9.55 12.88
N ILE A 348 -2.94 9.73 11.84
CA ILE A 348 -3.30 10.45 10.62
C ILE A 348 -3.35 9.44 9.47
N PRO A 349 -4.53 8.92 9.10
CA PRO A 349 -4.65 8.05 7.94
C PRO A 349 -4.33 8.82 6.66
N SER A 350 -3.69 8.13 5.70
CA SER A 350 -3.27 8.70 4.41
C SER A 350 -2.40 9.96 4.58
N LEU A 351 -1.46 9.93 5.54
CA LEU A 351 -0.57 11.05 5.84
C LEU A 351 0.13 11.61 4.59
N ARG A 352 0.65 10.73 3.71
CA ARG A 352 1.38 11.14 2.50
C ARG A 352 0.49 11.87 1.51
N GLU A 353 -0.67 11.34 1.20
CA GLU A 353 -1.63 11.90 0.25
C GLU A 353 -2.11 13.27 0.74
N ARG A 354 -2.44 13.39 2.02
CA ARG A 354 -2.85 14.67 2.65
C ARG A 354 -1.71 15.69 2.65
N SER A 355 -0.49 15.27 2.96
CA SER A 355 0.68 16.15 3.00
C SER A 355 1.03 16.68 1.61
N PHE A 356 1.02 15.80 0.60
CA PHE A 356 1.29 16.21 -0.79
C PHE A 356 0.20 17.14 -1.34
N ALA A 357 -1.08 16.84 -1.05
CA ALA A 357 -2.19 17.71 -1.42
C ALA A 357 -2.08 19.09 -0.75
N PHE A 358 -1.69 19.15 0.52
CA PHE A 358 -1.51 20.40 1.25
C PHE A 358 -0.34 21.22 0.68
N VAL A 359 0.82 20.60 0.47
CA VAL A 359 2.01 21.27 -0.07
C VAL A 359 1.72 21.84 -1.47
N ARG A 360 1.06 21.06 -2.33
CA ARG A 360 0.77 21.46 -3.70
C ARG A 360 -0.28 22.57 -3.79
N ASN A 361 -1.37 22.48 -3.00
CA ASN A 361 -2.55 23.31 -3.23
C ASN A 361 -2.68 24.47 -2.23
N GLN A 362 -2.10 24.38 -1.03
CA GLN A 362 -2.40 25.32 0.04
C GLN A 362 -1.17 26.02 0.63
N LEU A 363 0.01 25.38 0.61
CA LEU A 363 1.21 25.87 1.29
C LEU A 363 1.62 27.28 0.79
N ILE A 364 1.75 27.46 -0.52
CA ILE A 364 2.20 28.73 -1.12
C ILE A 364 1.18 29.82 -0.81
N GLY A 365 -0.11 29.57 -0.98
CA GLY A 365 -1.17 30.55 -0.68
C GLY A 365 -1.18 31.00 0.79
N LYS A 366 -0.94 30.05 1.73
CA LYS A 366 -0.85 30.37 3.16
C LYS A 366 0.40 31.15 3.52
N LEU A 367 1.54 30.82 2.93
CA LEU A 367 2.80 31.56 3.13
C LEU A 367 2.67 33.00 2.65
N LEU A 368 2.10 33.22 1.45
CA LEU A 368 1.89 34.55 0.89
C LEU A 368 0.91 35.41 1.71
N GLN A 369 -0.09 34.74 2.34
CA GLN A 369 -1.09 35.41 3.19
C GLN A 369 -0.64 35.55 4.65
N LEU A 370 0.58 35.09 5.01
CA LEU A 370 1.14 35.09 6.38
C LEU A 370 0.19 34.49 7.43
N LYS A 371 -0.64 33.51 7.02
CA LYS A 371 -1.58 32.84 7.92
C LYS A 371 -0.89 31.87 8.86
N ARG A 372 -1.35 31.81 10.10
CA ARG A 372 -0.85 30.84 11.09
C ARG A 372 -1.13 29.40 10.65
N PHE A 373 -0.16 28.52 10.88
CA PHE A 373 -0.29 27.08 10.64
C PHE A 373 -0.92 26.40 11.86
N THR A 374 -1.84 25.51 11.61
CA THR A 374 -2.31 24.57 12.63
C THR A 374 -1.26 23.46 12.86
N ARG A 375 -1.39 22.70 13.96
CA ARG A 375 -0.48 21.58 14.25
C ARG A 375 -0.46 20.54 13.12
N PHE A 376 -1.62 20.21 12.57
CA PHE A 376 -1.71 19.24 11.45
C PHE A 376 -1.09 19.78 10.17
N GLU A 377 -1.28 21.04 9.85
CA GLU A 377 -0.68 21.66 8.67
C GLU A 377 0.85 21.74 8.77
N LEU A 378 1.38 21.94 10.01
CA LEU A 378 2.82 21.88 10.23
C LEU A 378 3.36 20.46 9.97
N ILE A 379 2.66 19.42 10.44
CA ILE A 379 3.00 18.01 10.18
C ILE A 379 2.94 17.73 8.67
N TYR A 380 1.88 18.18 7.97
CA TYR A 380 1.74 17.99 6.54
C TYR A 380 2.84 18.70 5.75
N THR A 381 3.21 19.92 6.15
CA THR A 381 4.29 20.67 5.52
C THR A 381 5.63 19.96 5.72
N ALA A 382 5.98 19.62 6.96
CA ALA A 382 7.24 18.98 7.28
C ALA A 382 7.37 17.60 6.60
N PHE A 383 6.35 16.75 6.74
CA PHE A 383 6.36 15.44 6.11
C PHE A 383 6.38 15.52 4.57
N GLY A 384 5.55 16.41 4.00
CA GLY A 384 5.45 16.58 2.55
C GLY A 384 6.78 17.04 1.93
N LEU A 385 7.39 18.09 2.48
CA LEU A 385 8.67 18.60 2.00
C LEU A 385 9.81 17.60 2.18
N LEU A 386 9.90 16.96 3.35
CA LEU A 386 10.92 15.94 3.61
C LEU A 386 10.76 14.73 2.69
N SER A 387 9.52 14.25 2.45
CA SER A 387 9.27 13.12 1.56
C SER A 387 9.55 13.45 0.10
N MET A 388 9.23 14.67 -0.36
CA MET A 388 9.60 15.14 -1.70
C MET A 388 11.11 15.26 -1.85
N GLY A 389 11.78 15.88 -0.87
CA GLY A 389 13.25 16.01 -0.85
C GLY A 389 13.95 14.65 -0.84
N TRP A 390 13.46 13.71 -0.02
CA TRP A 390 13.97 12.34 -0.01
C TRP A 390 13.82 11.65 -1.37
N THR A 391 12.68 11.84 -2.04
CA THR A 391 12.45 11.26 -3.36
C THR A 391 13.46 11.79 -4.39
N VAL A 392 13.71 13.10 -4.39
CA VAL A 392 14.73 13.73 -5.27
C VAL A 392 16.13 13.21 -4.93
N TYR A 393 16.46 13.13 -3.63
CA TYR A 393 17.76 12.61 -3.18
C TYR A 393 17.95 11.12 -3.55
N ALA A 394 16.92 10.30 -3.42
CA ALA A 394 16.98 8.89 -3.82
C ALA A 394 17.27 8.73 -5.33
N VAL A 395 16.65 9.57 -6.17
CA VAL A 395 16.93 9.59 -7.61
C VAL A 395 18.38 9.99 -7.88
N TYR A 396 18.86 11.02 -7.18
CA TYR A 396 20.25 11.43 -7.29
C TYR A 396 21.20 10.29 -6.91
N LEU A 397 20.96 9.60 -5.78
CA LEU A 397 21.79 8.48 -5.34
C LEU A 397 21.79 7.32 -6.34
N ILE A 398 20.61 6.95 -6.88
CA ILE A 398 20.50 5.87 -7.87
C ILE A 398 21.26 6.24 -9.14
N SER A 399 21.13 7.50 -9.62
CA SER A 399 21.83 7.99 -10.78
C SER A 399 23.34 8.02 -10.57
N PHE A 400 23.79 8.45 -9.39
CA PHE A 400 25.20 8.46 -8.99
C PHE A 400 25.78 7.04 -8.92
N PHE A 401 25.05 6.11 -8.27
CA PHE A 401 25.45 4.71 -8.18
C PHE A 401 25.54 4.05 -9.55
N TRP A 402 24.57 4.33 -10.43
CA TRP A 402 24.61 3.86 -11.82
C TRP A 402 25.86 4.34 -12.54
N GLN A 403 26.17 5.62 -12.48
CA GLN A 403 27.29 6.21 -13.20
C GLN A 403 28.66 5.73 -12.68
N THR A 404 28.80 5.57 -11.37
CA THR A 404 30.11 5.32 -10.74
C THR A 404 30.44 3.84 -10.55
N ARG A 405 29.41 3.01 -10.26
CA ARG A 405 29.64 1.61 -9.88
C ARG A 405 29.12 0.63 -10.93
N LEU A 406 27.83 0.71 -11.23
CA LEU A 406 27.19 -0.31 -12.06
C LEU A 406 27.71 -0.29 -13.51
N ARG A 407 27.91 0.91 -14.07
CA ARG A 407 28.51 1.08 -15.39
C ARG A 407 29.91 0.45 -15.48
N THR A 408 30.76 0.70 -14.48
CA THR A 408 32.13 0.16 -14.42
C THR A 408 32.11 -1.36 -14.31
N SER A 409 31.23 -1.91 -13.46
CA SER A 409 31.09 -3.35 -13.30
C SER A 409 30.56 -4.05 -14.57
N LEU A 410 29.60 -3.43 -15.27
CA LEU A 410 29.10 -3.96 -16.55
C LEU A 410 30.15 -3.91 -17.67
N GLN A 411 30.97 -2.85 -17.71
CA GLN A 411 32.08 -2.75 -18.66
C GLN A 411 33.16 -3.80 -18.38
N ALA A 412 33.44 -4.10 -17.11
CA ALA A 412 34.38 -5.14 -16.74
C ALA A 412 33.89 -6.56 -17.12
N LEU A 413 32.56 -6.80 -17.01
CA LEU A 413 31.95 -8.11 -17.34
C LEU A 413 31.78 -8.35 -18.85
N PHE A 414 31.41 -7.32 -19.61
CA PHE A 414 30.95 -7.46 -21.01
C PHE A 414 31.88 -6.80 -22.04
N GLY A 415 32.99 -6.17 -21.59
CA GLY A 415 33.95 -5.51 -22.45
C GLY A 415 33.51 -4.11 -22.95
N GLU A 416 34.42 -3.42 -23.66
CA GLU A 416 34.20 -2.05 -24.11
C GLU A 416 33.06 -1.90 -25.15
N GLY A 417 32.79 -2.93 -25.95
CA GLY A 417 31.68 -2.90 -26.92
C GLY A 417 30.29 -2.73 -26.29
N TYR A 418 30.13 -3.03 -24.99
CA TYR A 418 28.88 -2.86 -24.25
C TYR A 418 28.69 -1.44 -23.72
N SER A 419 29.66 -0.55 -23.90
CA SER A 419 29.61 0.84 -23.36
C SER A 419 28.41 1.64 -23.88
N ILE A 420 28.01 1.45 -25.13
CA ILE A 420 26.86 2.14 -25.74
C ILE A 420 25.55 1.61 -25.16
N VAL A 421 25.41 0.29 -25.07
CA VAL A 421 24.20 -0.35 -24.49
C VAL A 421 24.05 0.01 -23.01
N ALA A 422 25.13 -0.02 -22.25
CA ALA A 422 25.14 0.43 -20.84
C ALA A 422 24.77 1.90 -20.68
N ARG A 423 25.17 2.78 -21.60
CA ARG A 423 24.76 4.21 -21.59
C ARG A 423 23.28 4.36 -21.89
N ILE A 424 22.76 3.65 -22.91
CA ILE A 424 21.33 3.71 -23.28
C ILE A 424 20.48 3.17 -22.14
N LEU A 425 20.83 1.99 -21.56
CA LEU A 425 20.11 1.44 -20.40
C LEU A 425 20.16 2.38 -19.19
N GLY A 426 21.31 2.99 -18.91
CA GLY A 426 21.44 3.99 -17.85
C GLY A 426 20.55 5.20 -18.06
N LEU A 427 20.52 5.72 -19.27
CA LEU A 427 19.66 6.84 -19.62
C LEU A 427 18.18 6.46 -19.50
N MET A 428 17.78 5.28 -19.97
CA MET A 428 16.41 4.78 -19.83
C MET A 428 16.00 4.63 -18.36
N ILE A 429 16.88 4.10 -17.51
CA ILE A 429 16.62 3.95 -16.06
C ILE A 429 16.46 5.32 -15.42
N VAL A 430 17.38 6.26 -15.68
CA VAL A 430 17.33 7.62 -15.13
C VAL A 430 16.07 8.35 -15.59
N LEU A 431 15.72 8.29 -16.86
CA LEU A 431 14.50 8.89 -17.41
C LEU A 431 13.24 8.22 -16.86
N GLY A 432 13.24 6.89 -16.73
CA GLY A 432 12.13 6.15 -16.13
C GLY A 432 11.90 6.53 -14.67
N ILE A 433 12.97 6.64 -13.89
CA ILE A 433 12.89 7.05 -12.49
C ILE A 433 12.51 8.54 -12.39
N ALA A 434 13.08 9.42 -13.23
CA ALA A 434 12.71 10.83 -13.25
C ALA A 434 11.23 11.02 -13.61
N SER A 435 10.70 10.28 -14.59
CA SER A 435 9.28 10.31 -14.93
C SER A 435 8.40 9.83 -13.77
N LEU A 436 8.81 8.77 -13.08
CA LEU A 436 8.10 8.28 -11.88
C LEU A 436 8.07 9.34 -10.77
N VAL A 437 9.19 10.04 -10.55
CA VAL A 437 9.26 11.15 -9.59
C VAL A 437 8.32 12.27 -9.96
N VAL A 438 8.31 12.68 -11.23
CA VAL A 438 7.39 13.71 -11.72
C VAL A 438 5.93 13.28 -11.50
N LEU A 439 5.56 12.04 -11.82
CA LEU A 439 4.23 11.51 -11.58
C LEU A 439 3.86 11.54 -10.09
N VAL A 440 4.80 11.12 -9.22
CA VAL A 440 4.59 11.17 -7.75
C VAL A 440 4.44 12.61 -7.25
N LEU A 441 5.23 13.55 -7.77
CA LEU A 441 5.14 14.97 -7.40
C LEU A 441 3.86 15.62 -7.92
N LEU A 442 3.39 15.20 -9.10
CA LEU A 442 2.12 15.65 -9.67
C LEU A 442 0.91 14.98 -9.00
N GLY A 443 1.11 13.91 -8.25
CA GLY A 443 0.05 13.16 -7.56
C GLY A 443 -0.85 12.37 -8.52
N ILE A 444 -0.27 11.88 -9.62
CA ILE A 444 -0.92 11.05 -10.63
C ILE A 444 -0.60 9.57 -10.37
#